data_2e2dbe5c137326270ca56d6ee2041428
#
_entry.id   2e2dbe5c137326270ca56d6ee2041428
#
_cell.length_a   1.000
_cell.length_b   1.000
_cell.length_c   1.000
_cell.angle_alpha   90.00
_cell.angle_beta   90.00
_cell.angle_gamma   90.00
#
_symmetry.space_group_name_H-M   'P 1'
#
loop_
_entity.id
_entity.type
_entity.pdbx_description
1 polymer ?
#
loop_
_entity_poly.entity_id
_entity_poly.type
_entity_poly.pdbx_seq_one_letter_code
_entity_poly.pdbx_strand_id
1 'polypeptide(L)'
;MKKRRQLISLLLAAVMASALIGGCGQKTQNTQNSQETQEADTGEAPGEEEKTSDAEWDTGKDDTITLSVINNFYTAGEKKLAEEYMKLHPETKVVVDVVSDNDAYKAKMMTSLDGDRKNAPDIVHGNFVGMALTNNNVGIAVEKGYLYDMTDMLEEENPYNGGKVKDAFTDEDLQLVLSEAGGKYMPWLPFDKIGFALFYNKDLLDEAKVDIPETWEDLQEACEKLKAAGYDVPISAGPESFRLCSTIADAYYRGNTSDILVQPGDALWDESTMSANEDFEFDESNPLCDQFTVFSVERQMKYASENGITTEANKKIYDEFYTVGKYFPDNWIAADSTQAIADFEGQISPLLYQASFNAGMIMNDINALPEDMSFNWGTSQIGEFRDPPEGFGSTLRGYWDFGNIMSIIDTDDADHLARIKDFYKFWYSVDGAKMCFEETLNNGNFVQGPCVIKGVTLDEELEALLAGFVSAPAKEWAWATGMQWSTSADTPKYYDYMNQFTSGKITVDEYLENMETVYQNYNNESIDRAGFDLDPTTADQAKE
;
A
#
# COMPACT_ATOMS: atom_id res chain seq x y z
N MET A 1 4.00 29.82 -24.62
CA MET A 1 4.10 28.62 -23.84
C MET A 1 5.07 28.73 -22.64
N LYS A 2 6.39 28.79 -22.77
CA LYS A 2 7.32 28.84 -21.62
C LYS A 2 7.02 29.93 -20.55
N LYS A 3 6.57 31.11 -20.91
CA LYS A 3 6.19 32.20 -19.95
C LYS A 3 4.87 31.93 -19.22
N ARG A 4 3.93 31.19 -19.83
CA ARG A 4 2.65 30.84 -19.22
C ARG A 4 2.83 29.73 -18.20
N ARG A 5 3.66 28.74 -18.51
CA ARG A 5 4.02 27.62 -17.58
C ARG A 5 4.79 28.12 -16.34
N GLN A 6 5.70 29.08 -16.49
CA GLN A 6 6.40 29.70 -15.35
C GLN A 6 5.50 30.56 -14.45
N LEU A 7 4.42 31.14 -14.99
CA LEU A 7 3.43 31.87 -14.20
C LEU A 7 2.49 30.94 -13.43
N ILE A 8 2.14 29.79 -14.02
CA ILE A 8 1.30 28.76 -13.40
C ILE A 8 2.03 28.13 -12.22
N SER A 9 3.30 27.77 -12.37
CA SER A 9 4.10 27.19 -11.27
C SER A 9 4.31 28.17 -10.09
N LEU A 10 4.40 29.48 -10.37
CA LEU A 10 4.50 30.51 -9.34
C LEU A 10 3.16 30.77 -8.61
N LEU A 11 2.03 30.60 -9.29
CA LEU A 11 0.69 30.75 -8.69
C LEU A 11 0.32 29.53 -7.82
N LEU A 12 0.61 28.32 -8.28
CA LEU A 12 0.40 27.09 -7.49
C LEU A 12 1.29 27.05 -6.23
N ALA A 13 2.54 27.47 -6.32
CA ALA A 13 3.41 27.61 -5.16
C ALA A 13 2.86 28.63 -4.12
N ALA A 14 2.12 29.64 -4.57
CA ALA A 14 1.47 30.61 -3.68
C ALA A 14 0.17 30.08 -3.04
N VAL A 15 -0.58 29.23 -3.74
CA VAL A 15 -1.79 28.59 -3.23
C VAL A 15 -1.43 27.47 -2.24
N MET A 16 -0.40 26.66 -2.55
CA MET A 16 0.09 25.64 -1.61
C MET A 16 0.73 26.21 -0.35
N ALA A 17 1.37 27.37 -0.43
CA ALA A 17 1.88 28.09 0.77
C ALA A 17 0.77 28.55 1.72
N SER A 18 -0.46 28.72 1.23
CA SER A 18 -1.61 29.06 2.08
C SER A 18 -2.33 27.82 2.64
N ALA A 19 -2.23 26.65 2.00
CA ALA A 19 -2.78 25.37 2.50
C ALA A 19 -1.86 24.71 3.56
N LEU A 20 -0.54 24.98 3.51
CA LEU A 20 0.44 24.45 4.46
C LEU A 20 0.39 25.08 5.87
N ILE A 21 -0.47 26.07 6.11
CA ILE A 21 -0.66 26.66 7.44
C ILE A 21 -1.62 25.81 8.31
N GLY A 22 -2.26 24.78 7.75
CA GLY A 22 -3.17 23.88 8.46
C GLY A 22 -2.70 22.44 8.68
N GLY A 23 -1.51 22.03 8.20
CA GLY A 23 -1.01 20.67 8.28
C GLY A 23 0.28 20.58 9.09
N CYS A 24 0.27 19.82 10.16
CA CYS A 24 1.38 19.58 11.10
C CYS A 24 2.67 19.11 10.41
N GLY A 25 3.71 19.92 10.58
CA GLY A 25 5.07 19.56 10.20
C GLY A 25 5.71 18.56 11.14
N GLN A 26 6.27 17.50 10.61
CA GLN A 26 7.29 16.70 11.27
C GLN A 26 8.61 17.49 11.31
N LYS A 27 9.06 17.82 12.50
CA LYS A 27 10.44 18.24 12.77
C LYS A 27 11.13 17.20 13.64
N THR A 28 12.02 16.45 13.03
CA THR A 28 13.15 15.84 13.73
C THR A 28 14.04 16.94 14.29
N GLN A 29 14.19 17.02 15.57
CA GLN A 29 15.33 17.67 16.21
C GLN A 29 15.75 16.95 17.47
N ASN A 30 16.99 16.58 17.44
CA ASN A 30 17.79 16.12 18.57
C ASN A 30 18.34 17.31 19.35
N THR A 31 18.45 17.15 20.68
CA THR A 31 19.38 17.70 21.66
C THR A 31 19.10 19.03 22.39
N GLN A 32 18.81 18.79 23.65
CA GLN A 32 19.38 19.42 24.88
C GLN A 32 19.22 20.93 25.19
N ASN A 33 18.60 21.08 26.32
CA ASN A 33 18.95 21.87 27.53
C ASN A 33 18.48 23.32 27.70
N SER A 34 17.79 23.41 28.84
CA SER A 34 17.79 24.45 29.92
C SER A 34 17.08 25.80 29.74
N GLN A 35 16.04 25.90 30.59
CA GLN A 35 15.70 27.03 31.48
C GLN A 35 15.53 28.45 30.90
N GLU A 36 14.40 29.03 31.03
CA GLU A 36 13.90 29.93 32.06
C GLU A 36 12.69 30.74 31.56
N THR A 37 11.77 30.93 32.49
CA THR A 37 10.58 31.75 32.57
C THR A 37 10.64 33.13 31.91
N GLN A 38 9.52 33.55 31.26
CA GLN A 38 8.81 34.81 31.64
C GLN A 38 7.43 34.90 30.96
N GLU A 39 6.44 35.24 31.79
CA GLU A 39 5.06 35.61 31.46
C GLU A 39 4.96 36.91 30.68
N ALA A 40 4.00 37.00 29.75
CA ALA A 40 3.22 38.21 29.52
C ALA A 40 1.97 37.91 28.70
N ASP A 41 0.91 38.18 29.29
CA ASP A 41 -0.50 38.40 29.10
C ASP A 41 -0.96 39.06 27.78
N THR A 42 -2.22 38.71 27.41
CA THR A 42 -3.33 39.38 26.76
C THR A 42 -3.72 38.97 25.35
N GLY A 43 -5.01 38.56 25.26
CA GLY A 43 -5.85 38.83 24.11
C GLY A 43 -6.73 37.66 23.62
N GLU A 44 -7.89 37.48 24.23
CA GLU A 44 -8.97 36.60 23.80
C GLU A 44 -9.55 36.98 22.43
N ALA A 45 -9.79 35.96 21.59
CA ALA A 45 -10.90 35.92 20.65
C ALA A 45 -11.43 34.49 20.55
N PRO A 46 -12.73 34.24 20.51
CA PRO A 46 -13.31 32.93 20.76
C PRO A 46 -13.24 32.03 19.52
N GLY A 47 -12.43 31.00 19.59
CA GLY A 47 -12.52 29.84 18.70
C GLY A 47 -13.46 28.81 19.33
N GLU A 48 -14.37 28.29 18.56
CA GLU A 48 -15.19 27.14 18.93
C GLU A 48 -14.26 25.97 19.23
N GLU A 49 -14.20 25.60 20.51
CA GLU A 49 -13.58 24.36 20.96
C GLU A 49 -14.41 23.20 20.42
N GLU A 50 -13.94 22.52 19.40
CA GLU A 50 -14.29 21.12 19.17
C GLU A 50 -13.90 20.35 20.43
N LYS A 51 -14.86 20.03 21.25
CA LYS A 51 -14.70 19.10 22.36
C LYS A 51 -14.31 17.75 21.78
N THR A 52 -13.00 17.43 21.80
CA THR A 52 -12.58 16.04 21.84
C THR A 52 -13.27 15.44 23.06
N SER A 53 -14.24 14.59 22.83
CA SER A 53 -14.90 13.86 23.90
C SER A 53 -13.85 12.92 24.50
N ASP A 54 -13.38 13.23 25.70
CA ASP A 54 -12.81 12.24 26.61
C ASP A 54 -13.98 11.27 26.96
N ALA A 55 -14.27 10.35 26.03
CA ALA A 55 -15.19 9.26 26.31
C ALA A 55 -14.43 8.32 27.22
N GLU A 56 -14.77 8.29 28.49
CA GLU A 56 -14.39 7.19 29.38
C GLU A 56 -14.88 5.89 28.73
N TRP A 57 -13.95 5.05 28.37
CA TRP A 57 -14.18 3.74 27.78
C TRP A 57 -14.84 2.85 28.80
N ASP A 58 -16.11 2.58 28.65
CA ASP A 58 -16.81 1.59 29.47
C ASP A 58 -16.71 0.21 28.77
N THR A 59 -15.59 -0.45 28.99
CA THR A 59 -15.24 -1.76 28.43
C THR A 59 -15.97 -2.94 29.10
N GLY A 60 -17.11 -2.70 29.66
CA GLY A 60 -17.90 -3.71 30.35
C GLY A 60 -19.34 -3.75 29.86
N LYS A 61 -19.65 -3.18 28.68
CA LYS A 61 -21.02 -3.20 28.14
C LYS A 61 -21.10 -4.14 26.94
N ASP A 62 -21.88 -5.17 27.10
CA ASP A 62 -22.25 -6.14 26.08
C ASP A 62 -22.90 -5.49 24.83
N ASP A 63 -23.29 -4.21 24.89
CA ASP A 63 -23.99 -3.46 23.86
C ASP A 63 -23.14 -2.46 23.07
N THR A 64 -21.86 -2.29 23.39
CA THR A 64 -21.00 -1.30 22.74
C THR A 64 -19.89 -1.96 21.92
N ILE A 65 -19.80 -1.58 20.63
CA ILE A 65 -18.68 -1.94 19.74
C ILE A 65 -17.76 -0.72 19.60
N THR A 66 -16.47 -0.95 19.73
CA THR A 66 -15.44 0.07 19.58
C THR A 66 -14.62 -0.17 18.34
N LEU A 67 -14.69 0.76 17.38
CA LEU A 67 -13.92 0.76 16.16
C LEU A 67 -12.76 1.77 16.28
N SER A 68 -11.52 1.31 16.28
CA SER A 68 -10.35 2.20 16.30
C SER A 68 -9.81 2.38 14.88
N VAL A 69 -9.70 3.64 14.44
CA VAL A 69 -9.35 4.01 13.07
C VAL A 69 -8.25 5.07 13.04
N ILE A 70 -7.57 5.20 11.89
CA ILE A 70 -6.55 6.21 11.68
C ILE A 70 -7.18 7.40 10.96
N ASN A 71 -6.89 8.60 11.44
CA ASN A 71 -7.44 9.83 10.88
C ASN A 71 -7.12 9.98 9.37
N ASN A 72 -8.10 10.52 8.63
CA ASN A 72 -8.06 10.78 7.19
C ASN A 72 -8.11 9.56 6.26
N PHE A 73 -8.01 8.33 6.74
CA PHE A 73 -8.31 7.17 5.91
C PHE A 73 -9.85 7.08 5.72
N TYR A 74 -10.47 5.95 5.87
CA TYR A 74 -11.92 5.77 5.73
C TYR A 74 -12.77 6.44 6.83
N THR A 75 -12.23 7.35 7.60
CA THR A 75 -12.83 7.91 8.84
C THR A 75 -14.25 8.42 8.66
N ALA A 76 -14.55 9.12 7.55
CA ALA A 76 -15.90 9.63 7.31
C ALA A 76 -16.87 8.47 6.98
N GLY A 77 -16.46 7.54 6.13
CA GLY A 77 -17.24 6.35 5.78
C GLY A 77 -17.49 5.45 6.98
N GLU A 78 -16.49 5.23 7.82
CA GLU A 78 -16.61 4.41 9.04
C GLU A 78 -17.55 5.04 10.09
N LYS A 79 -17.51 6.36 10.27
CA LYS A 79 -18.49 7.09 11.09
C LYS A 79 -19.90 6.95 10.52
N LYS A 80 -20.04 7.05 9.20
CA LYS A 80 -21.32 6.88 8.53
C LYS A 80 -21.87 5.46 8.71
N LEU A 81 -21.03 4.44 8.54
CA LEU A 81 -21.40 3.05 8.81
C LEU A 81 -21.90 2.84 10.24
N ALA A 82 -21.18 3.39 11.22
CA ALA A 82 -21.59 3.33 12.62
C ALA A 82 -22.97 3.96 12.86
N GLU A 83 -23.21 5.13 12.27
CA GLU A 83 -24.50 5.82 12.38
C GLU A 83 -25.66 5.03 11.75
N GLU A 84 -25.46 4.47 10.54
CA GLU A 84 -26.51 3.72 9.85
C GLU A 84 -26.75 2.36 10.52
N TYR A 85 -25.70 1.68 11.01
CA TYR A 85 -25.86 0.45 11.77
C TYR A 85 -26.66 0.65 13.05
N MET A 86 -26.36 1.71 13.82
CA MET A 86 -27.13 2.04 15.04
C MET A 86 -28.60 2.39 14.78
N LYS A 87 -28.96 2.80 13.56
CA LYS A 87 -30.39 2.99 13.20
C LYS A 87 -31.09 1.66 12.98
N LEU A 88 -30.38 0.66 12.44
CA LEU A 88 -30.90 -0.70 12.24
C LEU A 88 -30.90 -1.49 13.56
N HIS A 89 -29.94 -1.24 14.42
CA HIS A 89 -29.67 -1.93 15.68
C HIS A 89 -29.59 -0.94 16.86
N PRO A 90 -30.73 -0.35 17.26
CA PRO A 90 -30.75 0.68 18.31
C PRO A 90 -30.33 0.17 19.70
N GLU A 91 -30.25 -1.15 19.88
CA GLU A 91 -29.73 -1.80 21.07
C GLU A 91 -28.19 -1.86 21.09
N THR A 92 -27.53 -1.57 19.98
CA THR A 92 -26.07 -1.62 19.86
C THR A 92 -25.52 -0.22 19.67
N LYS A 93 -24.50 0.14 20.47
CA LYS A 93 -23.75 1.39 20.32
C LYS A 93 -22.46 1.09 19.58
N VAL A 94 -22.15 1.86 18.53
CA VAL A 94 -20.84 1.82 17.84
C VAL A 94 -20.09 3.13 18.10
N VAL A 95 -18.88 3.02 18.62
CA VAL A 95 -18.00 4.15 18.93
C VAL A 95 -16.82 4.11 17.96
N VAL A 96 -16.65 5.15 17.16
CA VAL A 96 -15.51 5.30 16.26
C VAL A 96 -14.44 6.15 16.95
N ASP A 97 -13.35 5.53 17.33
CA ASP A 97 -12.22 6.14 18.00
C ASP A 97 -11.12 6.47 16.98
N VAL A 98 -10.93 7.76 16.74
CA VAL A 98 -10.02 8.25 15.70
C VAL A 98 -8.66 8.58 16.29
N VAL A 99 -7.62 7.91 15.82
CA VAL A 99 -6.23 8.12 16.22
C VAL A 99 -5.52 9.00 15.21
N SER A 100 -4.69 9.93 15.65
CA SER A 100 -4.14 11.02 14.84
C SER A 100 -3.26 10.55 13.66
N ASP A 101 -2.47 9.50 13.87
CA ASP A 101 -1.45 9.03 12.91
C ASP A 101 -1.01 7.59 13.19
N ASN A 102 -0.20 7.04 12.30
CA ASN A 102 0.29 5.66 12.36
C ASN A 102 1.13 5.36 13.61
N ASP A 103 1.97 6.29 14.05
CA ASP A 103 2.84 6.07 15.21
C ASP A 103 2.02 6.06 16.51
N ALA A 104 1.08 6.98 16.65
CA ALA A 104 0.12 7.00 17.75
C ALA A 104 -0.76 5.74 17.76
N TYR A 105 -1.18 5.27 16.57
CA TYR A 105 -1.96 4.05 16.45
C TYR A 105 -1.18 2.80 16.90
N LYS A 106 0.07 2.66 16.45
CA LYS A 106 0.97 1.58 16.88
C LYS A 106 1.20 1.58 18.39
N ALA A 107 1.47 2.75 18.95
CA ALA A 107 1.64 2.90 20.40
C ALA A 107 0.38 2.52 21.17
N LYS A 108 -0.81 2.86 20.66
CA LYS A 108 -2.10 2.46 21.21
C LYS A 108 -2.28 0.93 21.16
N MET A 109 -1.99 0.28 20.04
CA MET A 109 -2.07 -1.18 19.95
C MET A 109 -1.16 -1.87 20.96
N MET A 110 0.09 -1.39 21.11
CA MET A 110 1.01 -1.91 22.13
C MET A 110 0.44 -1.80 23.55
N THR A 111 -0.18 -0.68 23.88
CA THR A 111 -0.65 -0.43 25.26
C THR A 111 -2.00 -1.05 25.56
N SER A 112 -2.90 -1.15 24.60
CA SER A 112 -4.26 -1.66 24.81
C SER A 112 -4.36 -3.18 24.70
N LEU A 113 -3.45 -3.82 23.95
CA LEU A 113 -3.44 -5.28 23.75
C LEU A 113 -2.43 -6.02 24.63
N ASP A 114 -1.55 -5.30 25.32
CA ASP A 114 -0.66 -5.88 26.34
C ASP A 114 -1.40 -5.96 27.69
N GLY A 115 -1.31 -7.10 28.33
CA GLY A 115 -1.95 -7.33 29.63
C GLY A 115 -3.39 -7.89 29.56
N ASP A 116 -4.32 -7.31 30.32
CA ASP A 116 -5.69 -7.84 30.49
C ASP A 116 -6.70 -7.43 29.42
N ARG A 117 -6.28 -6.62 28.47
CA ARG A 117 -7.05 -6.14 27.28
C ARG A 117 -8.39 -5.46 27.58
N LYS A 118 -8.64 -5.04 28.82
CA LYS A 118 -9.92 -4.44 29.23
C LYS A 118 -10.29 -3.18 28.45
N ASN A 119 -9.30 -2.48 27.91
CA ASN A 119 -9.46 -1.25 27.14
C ASN A 119 -9.10 -1.46 25.65
N ALA A 120 -9.04 -2.71 25.18
CA ALA A 120 -8.81 -2.98 23.78
C ALA A 120 -10.04 -2.57 22.96
N PRO A 121 -9.86 -1.92 21.79
CA PRO A 121 -10.94 -1.76 20.84
C PRO A 121 -11.35 -3.12 20.27
N ASP A 122 -12.58 -3.22 19.75
CA ASP A 122 -13.10 -4.48 19.20
C ASP A 122 -12.68 -4.70 17.75
N ILE A 123 -12.56 -3.63 16.96
CA ILE A 123 -12.13 -3.67 15.56
C ILE A 123 -10.98 -2.69 15.37
N VAL A 124 -9.90 -3.15 14.74
CA VAL A 124 -8.65 -2.41 14.58
C VAL A 124 -8.00 -2.68 13.22
N HIS A 125 -7.04 -1.85 12.81
CA HIS A 125 -6.14 -2.19 11.72
C HIS A 125 -5.20 -3.33 12.12
N GLY A 126 -5.42 -4.53 11.59
CA GLY A 126 -4.75 -5.76 12.01
C GLY A 126 -3.24 -5.79 11.74
N ASN A 127 -2.79 -5.16 10.64
CA ASN A 127 -1.38 -5.03 10.34
C ASN A 127 -0.60 -4.26 11.44
N PHE A 128 -1.22 -3.25 12.07
CA PHE A 128 -0.59 -2.53 13.19
C PHE A 128 -0.48 -3.38 14.46
N VAL A 129 -1.37 -4.36 14.65
CA VAL A 129 -1.21 -5.37 15.73
C VAL A 129 0.00 -6.24 15.43
N GLY A 130 0.14 -6.71 14.19
CA GLY A 130 1.33 -7.43 13.74
C GLY A 130 2.63 -6.65 13.97
N MET A 131 2.66 -5.40 13.53
CA MET A 131 3.82 -4.49 13.71
C MET A 131 4.17 -4.25 15.17
N ALA A 132 3.16 -4.08 16.02
CA ALA A 132 3.35 -3.72 17.42
C ALA A 132 3.77 -4.91 18.31
N LEU A 133 3.21 -6.11 18.08
CA LEU A 133 3.24 -7.22 19.04
C LEU A 133 3.89 -8.50 18.53
N THR A 134 4.00 -8.68 17.20
CA THR A 134 4.43 -9.95 16.60
C THR A 134 5.44 -9.78 15.46
N ASN A 135 6.20 -8.70 15.48
CA ASN A 135 7.27 -8.44 14.51
C ASN A 135 6.80 -8.53 13.04
N ASN A 136 5.69 -7.86 12.72
CA ASN A 136 5.03 -7.87 11.41
C ASN A 136 4.42 -9.23 10.98
N ASN A 137 4.24 -10.16 11.89
CA ASN A 137 3.64 -11.46 11.59
C ASN A 137 2.20 -11.52 12.14
N VAL A 138 1.23 -11.33 11.25
CA VAL A 138 -0.19 -11.34 11.62
C VAL A 138 -0.71 -12.75 11.92
N GLY A 139 -0.13 -13.79 11.31
CA GLY A 139 -0.45 -15.19 11.65
C GLY A 139 -0.11 -15.50 13.09
N ILE A 140 1.05 -15.04 13.59
CA ILE A 140 1.42 -15.15 15.01
C ILE A 140 0.47 -14.32 15.88
N ALA A 141 -0.03 -13.19 15.40
CA ALA A 141 -1.00 -12.39 16.14
C ALA A 141 -2.32 -13.15 16.36
N VAL A 142 -2.78 -13.91 15.36
CA VAL A 142 -3.95 -14.81 15.49
C VAL A 142 -3.62 -15.98 16.42
N GLU A 143 -2.50 -16.67 16.24
CA GLU A 143 -2.08 -17.81 17.07
C GLU A 143 -1.98 -17.46 18.56
N LYS A 144 -1.54 -16.25 18.87
CA LYS A 144 -1.48 -15.73 20.25
C LYS A 144 -2.81 -15.16 20.77
N GLY A 145 -3.89 -15.27 19.98
CA GLY A 145 -5.22 -14.78 20.34
C GLY A 145 -5.26 -13.24 20.49
N TYR A 146 -4.44 -12.49 19.76
CA TYR A 146 -4.60 -11.04 19.65
C TYR A 146 -5.67 -10.69 18.62
N LEU A 147 -5.72 -11.42 17.51
CA LEU A 147 -6.71 -11.26 16.46
C LEU A 147 -7.59 -12.50 16.36
N TYR A 148 -8.86 -12.28 16.09
CA TYR A 148 -9.83 -13.34 15.83
C TYR A 148 -9.57 -13.97 14.45
N ASP A 149 -9.61 -15.30 14.37
CA ASP A 149 -9.55 -16.03 13.11
C ASP A 149 -10.93 -16.04 12.43
N MET A 150 -11.06 -15.34 11.33
CA MET A 150 -12.33 -15.22 10.59
C MET A 150 -12.61 -16.40 9.65
N THR A 151 -11.79 -17.46 9.65
CA THR A 151 -11.95 -18.59 8.72
C THR A 151 -13.36 -19.19 8.80
N ASP A 152 -13.88 -19.44 10.00
CA ASP A 152 -15.22 -19.98 10.17
C ASP A 152 -16.30 -18.98 9.76
N MET A 153 -16.06 -17.67 9.93
CA MET A 153 -16.98 -16.61 9.54
C MET A 153 -17.25 -16.57 8.04
N LEU A 154 -16.31 -17.01 7.21
CA LEU A 154 -16.47 -17.10 5.76
C LEU A 154 -17.67 -17.99 5.35
N GLU A 155 -17.94 -19.04 6.13
CA GLU A 155 -19.05 -19.97 5.88
C GLU A 155 -20.38 -19.54 6.51
N GLU A 156 -20.40 -18.49 7.30
CA GLU A 156 -21.62 -17.94 7.90
C GLU A 156 -22.45 -17.14 6.89
N GLU A 157 -23.76 -17.11 7.11
CA GLU A 157 -24.66 -16.25 6.35
C GLU A 157 -24.37 -14.76 6.63
N ASN A 158 -24.38 -13.95 5.58
CA ASN A 158 -24.40 -12.50 5.69
C ASN A 158 -25.85 -12.00 5.48
N PRO A 159 -26.56 -11.56 6.54
CA PRO A 159 -27.96 -11.17 6.44
C PRO A 159 -28.17 -9.92 5.56
N TYR A 160 -27.12 -9.14 5.32
CA TYR A 160 -27.19 -7.88 4.55
C TYR A 160 -27.02 -8.09 3.04
N ASN A 161 -26.33 -9.17 2.61
CA ASN A 161 -26.15 -9.49 1.19
C ASN A 161 -27.07 -10.63 0.72
N GLY A 162 -27.51 -11.48 1.63
CA GLY A 162 -28.11 -12.78 1.31
C GLY A 162 -27.05 -13.71 0.71
N GLY A 163 -26.72 -14.80 1.39
CA GLY A 163 -25.63 -15.71 1.03
C GLY A 163 -24.50 -15.69 2.06
N LYS A 164 -23.45 -16.43 1.80
CA LYS A 164 -22.33 -16.55 2.73
C LYS A 164 -21.41 -15.33 2.65
N VAL A 165 -20.68 -15.07 3.73
CA VAL A 165 -19.68 -13.99 3.78
C VAL A 165 -18.66 -14.12 2.64
N LYS A 166 -18.15 -15.32 2.38
CA LYS A 166 -17.17 -15.58 1.31
C LYS A 166 -17.68 -15.25 -0.10
N ASP A 167 -19.00 -15.31 -0.35
CA ASP A 167 -19.56 -15.09 -1.68
C ASP A 167 -19.34 -13.64 -2.18
N ALA A 168 -19.03 -12.72 -1.26
CA ALA A 168 -18.71 -11.34 -1.56
C ALA A 168 -17.29 -11.13 -2.15
N PHE A 169 -16.42 -12.15 -2.11
CA PHE A 169 -15.01 -12.03 -2.49
C PHE A 169 -14.64 -13.02 -3.61
N THR A 170 -13.55 -12.76 -4.32
CA THR A 170 -12.93 -13.76 -5.19
C THR A 170 -12.12 -14.76 -4.37
N ASP A 171 -11.96 -15.97 -4.88
CA ASP A 171 -11.10 -16.97 -4.22
C ASP A 171 -9.65 -16.48 -4.15
N GLU A 172 -9.20 -15.74 -5.16
CA GLU A 172 -7.87 -15.12 -5.22
C GLU A 172 -7.65 -14.13 -4.07
N ASP A 173 -8.60 -13.21 -3.84
CA ASP A 173 -8.50 -12.24 -2.75
C ASP A 173 -8.45 -12.92 -1.38
N LEU A 174 -9.25 -13.96 -1.16
CA LEU A 174 -9.24 -14.73 0.08
C LEU A 174 -7.93 -15.50 0.25
N GLN A 175 -7.41 -16.11 -0.82
CA GLN A 175 -6.12 -16.81 -0.77
C GLN A 175 -4.95 -15.85 -0.48
N LEU A 176 -5.03 -14.62 -1.01
CA LEU A 176 -4.03 -13.60 -0.75
C LEU A 176 -3.98 -13.26 0.75
N VAL A 177 -5.14 -12.95 1.37
CA VAL A 177 -5.21 -12.69 2.82
C VAL A 177 -4.72 -13.88 3.63
N LEU A 178 -5.10 -15.10 3.23
CA LEU A 178 -4.66 -16.33 3.90
C LEU A 178 -3.13 -16.46 3.85
N SER A 179 -2.50 -16.11 2.73
CA SER A 179 -1.04 -16.16 2.56
C SER A 179 -0.29 -15.19 3.47
N GLU A 180 -0.87 -14.01 3.75
CA GLU A 180 -0.32 -13.03 4.70
C GLU A 180 -0.21 -13.60 6.13
N ALA A 181 -1.09 -14.52 6.48
CA ALA A 181 -1.12 -15.20 7.77
C ALA A 181 -0.52 -16.62 7.75
N GLY A 182 0.42 -16.87 6.85
CA GLY A 182 1.15 -18.14 6.74
C GLY A 182 0.30 -19.29 6.21
N GLY A 183 -0.76 -19.02 5.45
CA GLY A 183 -1.64 -20.02 4.85
C GLY A 183 -2.61 -20.71 5.83
N LYS A 184 -2.73 -20.22 7.07
CA LYS A 184 -3.49 -20.92 8.12
C LYS A 184 -4.70 -20.16 8.63
N TYR A 185 -4.65 -18.83 8.68
CA TYR A 185 -5.61 -17.97 9.36
C TYR A 185 -6.17 -16.90 8.45
N MET A 186 -7.39 -16.46 8.71
CA MET A 186 -8.03 -15.31 8.07
C MET A 186 -8.10 -14.15 9.07
N PRO A 187 -7.05 -13.29 9.16
CA PRO A 187 -6.99 -12.23 10.17
C PRO A 187 -7.88 -11.04 9.87
N TRP A 188 -8.31 -10.85 8.61
CA TRP A 188 -9.25 -9.82 8.14
C TRP A 188 -9.95 -10.30 6.86
N LEU A 189 -10.96 -9.54 6.41
CA LEU A 189 -11.54 -9.73 5.08
C LEU A 189 -11.01 -8.64 4.13
N PRO A 190 -10.83 -8.94 2.84
CA PRO A 190 -10.38 -7.96 1.86
C PRO A 190 -11.45 -6.88 1.64
N PHE A 191 -11.06 -5.60 1.60
CA PHE A 191 -11.96 -4.47 1.43
C PHE A 191 -11.67 -3.67 0.16
N ASP A 192 -10.40 -3.35 -0.08
CA ASP A 192 -9.89 -2.61 -1.23
C ASP A 192 -8.50 -3.10 -1.61
N LYS A 193 -8.00 -2.66 -2.77
CA LYS A 193 -6.67 -2.98 -3.27
C LYS A 193 -5.84 -1.72 -3.45
N ILE A 194 -4.67 -1.64 -2.79
CA ILE A 194 -3.68 -0.61 -3.11
C ILE A 194 -3.04 -0.97 -4.44
N GLY A 195 -3.18 -0.10 -5.41
CA GLY A 195 -2.57 -0.25 -6.71
C GLY A 195 -1.73 0.96 -7.10
N PHE A 196 -1.04 0.83 -8.23
CA PHE A 196 -0.29 1.91 -8.84
C PHE A 196 -0.75 2.06 -10.28
N ALA A 197 -0.90 3.32 -10.72
CA ALA A 197 -1.35 3.64 -12.06
C ALA A 197 -0.56 4.80 -12.64
N LEU A 198 -0.60 4.90 -13.96
CA LEU A 198 -0.16 6.06 -14.70
C LEU A 198 -1.30 7.09 -14.75
N PHE A 199 -1.13 8.22 -14.08
CA PHE A 199 -1.97 9.39 -14.29
C PHE A 199 -1.51 10.13 -15.53
N TYR A 200 -2.44 10.57 -16.36
CA TYR A 200 -2.11 11.29 -17.59
C TYR A 200 -2.93 12.57 -17.73
N ASN A 201 -2.29 13.61 -18.23
CA ASN A 201 -2.95 14.84 -18.68
C ASN A 201 -3.28 14.70 -20.17
N LYS A 202 -4.57 14.43 -20.46
CA LYS A 202 -5.06 14.16 -21.82
C LYS A 202 -4.79 15.31 -22.78
N ASP A 203 -4.95 16.55 -22.31
CA ASP A 203 -4.79 17.73 -23.15
C ASP A 203 -3.32 17.92 -23.57
N LEU A 204 -2.37 17.65 -22.67
CA LEU A 204 -0.94 17.72 -22.97
C LEU A 204 -0.49 16.55 -23.87
N LEU A 205 -1.05 15.35 -23.69
CA LEU A 205 -0.80 14.23 -24.58
C LEU A 205 -1.31 14.51 -26.00
N ASP A 206 -2.54 15.06 -26.12
CA ASP A 206 -3.11 15.43 -27.41
C ASP A 206 -2.30 16.53 -28.12
N GLU A 207 -1.83 17.56 -27.38
CA GLU A 207 -0.94 18.61 -27.91
C GLU A 207 0.36 18.00 -28.46
N ALA A 208 0.93 17.05 -27.73
CA ALA A 208 2.15 16.35 -28.12
C ALA A 208 1.94 15.23 -29.15
N LYS A 209 0.68 14.87 -29.45
CA LYS A 209 0.29 13.75 -30.32
C LYS A 209 0.81 12.40 -29.80
N VAL A 210 0.64 12.20 -28.52
CA VAL A 210 0.98 10.98 -27.80
C VAL A 210 -0.31 10.31 -27.37
N ASP A 211 -0.45 9.02 -27.67
CA ASP A 211 -1.56 8.20 -27.20
C ASP A 211 -1.39 7.88 -25.71
N ILE A 212 -2.47 7.54 -25.03
CA ILE A 212 -2.42 7.09 -23.63
C ILE A 212 -1.67 5.76 -23.60
N PRO A 213 -0.58 5.63 -22.80
CA PRO A 213 0.17 4.38 -22.70
C PRO A 213 -0.64 3.28 -22.01
N GLU A 214 -0.64 2.08 -22.57
CA GLU A 214 -1.27 0.88 -22.03
C GLU A 214 -0.26 -0.29 -21.88
N THR A 215 0.84 -0.26 -22.65
CA THR A 215 1.93 -1.21 -22.56
C THR A 215 3.21 -0.53 -22.07
N TRP A 216 4.20 -1.34 -21.67
CA TRP A 216 5.50 -0.80 -21.26
C TRP A 216 6.20 -0.02 -22.40
N GLU A 217 6.15 -0.57 -23.63
CA GLU A 217 6.73 0.07 -24.79
C GLU A 217 5.99 1.36 -25.16
N ASP A 218 4.66 1.41 -24.99
CA ASP A 218 3.90 2.65 -25.19
C ASP A 218 4.36 3.73 -24.20
N LEU A 219 4.63 3.37 -22.94
CA LEU A 219 5.16 4.29 -21.95
C LEU A 219 6.56 4.79 -22.33
N GLN A 220 7.44 3.91 -22.80
CA GLN A 220 8.77 4.29 -23.32
C GLN A 220 8.63 5.28 -24.48
N GLU A 221 7.82 4.94 -25.50
CA GLU A 221 7.58 5.80 -26.67
C GLU A 221 6.93 7.13 -26.29
N ALA A 222 6.00 7.13 -25.32
CA ALA A 222 5.37 8.34 -24.82
C ALA A 222 6.41 9.27 -24.17
N CYS A 223 7.27 8.75 -23.30
CA CYS A 223 8.33 9.53 -22.66
C CYS A 223 9.29 10.13 -23.70
N GLU A 224 9.67 9.37 -24.74
CA GLU A 224 10.53 9.87 -25.83
C GLU A 224 9.87 11.01 -26.60
N LYS A 225 8.61 10.82 -27.02
CA LYS A 225 7.84 11.83 -27.78
C LYS A 225 7.61 13.10 -26.96
N LEU A 226 7.27 12.96 -25.67
CA LEU A 226 7.10 14.08 -24.74
C LEU A 226 8.40 14.85 -24.53
N LYS A 227 9.53 14.16 -24.37
CA LYS A 227 10.85 14.79 -24.30
C LYS A 227 11.18 15.57 -25.56
N ALA A 228 10.92 14.97 -26.73
CA ALA A 228 11.10 15.63 -28.03
C ALA A 228 10.15 16.82 -28.23
N ALA A 229 8.94 16.79 -27.66
CA ALA A 229 8.00 17.91 -27.66
C ALA A 229 8.40 19.05 -26.71
N GLY A 230 9.45 18.86 -25.88
CA GLY A 230 10.04 19.89 -25.04
C GLY A 230 9.60 19.86 -23.58
N TYR A 231 9.04 18.74 -23.11
CA TYR A 231 8.82 18.50 -21.69
C TYR A 231 10.15 18.09 -21.04
N ASP A 232 10.64 18.89 -20.09
CA ASP A 232 11.88 18.56 -19.38
C ASP A 232 11.69 17.31 -18.50
N VAL A 233 10.50 17.12 -17.94
CA VAL A 233 10.06 15.96 -17.16
C VAL A 233 8.86 15.33 -17.87
N PRO A 234 9.05 14.33 -18.75
CA PRO A 234 7.96 13.62 -19.43
C PRO A 234 7.02 12.89 -18.47
N ILE A 235 7.57 12.28 -17.44
CA ILE A 235 6.87 11.58 -16.37
C ILE A 235 7.39 12.05 -15.02
N SER A 236 6.49 12.54 -14.18
CA SER A 236 6.80 12.90 -12.81
C SER A 236 6.84 11.63 -11.94
N ALA A 237 7.81 11.60 -11.03
CA ALA A 237 8.09 10.45 -10.20
C ALA A 237 8.45 10.88 -8.78
N GLY A 238 7.97 10.13 -7.81
CA GLY A 238 8.32 10.20 -6.40
C GLY A 238 8.80 8.84 -5.89
N PRO A 239 9.03 8.69 -4.58
CA PRO A 239 9.51 7.43 -4.00
C PRO A 239 8.68 6.22 -4.41
N GLU A 240 7.36 6.36 -4.56
CA GLU A 240 6.45 5.28 -4.95
C GLU A 240 6.72 4.74 -6.36
N SER A 241 7.39 5.53 -7.21
CA SER A 241 7.66 5.13 -8.60
C SER A 241 8.67 3.98 -8.71
N PHE A 242 9.33 3.58 -7.59
CA PHE A 242 10.12 2.34 -7.56
C PHE A 242 9.24 1.11 -7.86
N ARG A 243 7.93 1.22 -7.68
CA ARG A 243 6.97 0.15 -7.98
C ARG A 243 6.97 -0.25 -9.46
N LEU A 244 7.32 0.65 -10.37
CA LEU A 244 7.56 0.28 -11.77
C LEU A 244 8.69 -0.75 -11.91
N CYS A 245 9.78 -0.60 -11.17
CA CYS A 245 10.83 -1.61 -11.15
C CYS A 245 10.37 -2.93 -10.50
N SER A 246 9.57 -2.84 -9.42
CA SER A 246 9.00 -4.04 -8.78
C SER A 246 8.06 -4.80 -9.73
N THR A 247 7.27 -4.09 -10.54
CA THR A 247 6.40 -4.69 -11.57
C THR A 247 7.20 -5.44 -12.64
N ILE A 248 8.32 -4.85 -13.11
CA ILE A 248 9.24 -5.51 -14.05
C ILE A 248 9.91 -6.73 -13.38
N ALA A 249 10.34 -6.59 -12.13
CA ALA A 249 10.93 -7.69 -11.37
C ALA A 249 9.95 -8.84 -11.18
N ASP A 250 8.67 -8.55 -10.93
CA ASP A 250 7.62 -9.56 -10.84
C ASP A 250 7.46 -10.31 -12.17
N ALA A 251 7.44 -9.61 -13.30
CA ALA A 251 7.35 -10.25 -14.62
C ALA A 251 8.53 -11.19 -14.92
N TYR A 252 9.72 -10.92 -14.34
CA TYR A 252 10.88 -11.80 -14.48
C TYR A 252 10.87 -12.94 -13.45
N TYR A 253 10.83 -12.60 -12.16
CA TYR A 253 11.02 -13.58 -11.09
C TYR A 253 9.85 -14.54 -10.92
N ARG A 254 8.63 -14.13 -11.24
CA ARG A 254 7.46 -14.99 -11.25
C ARG A 254 7.67 -16.30 -12.00
N GLY A 255 8.41 -16.24 -13.12
CA GLY A 255 8.77 -17.39 -13.93
C GLY A 255 10.12 -18.04 -13.60
N ASN A 256 10.90 -17.47 -12.66
CA ASN A 256 12.27 -17.91 -12.38
C ASN A 256 12.49 -18.13 -10.87
N THR A 257 11.58 -18.84 -10.20
CA THR A 257 11.53 -18.91 -8.73
C THR A 257 11.47 -20.31 -8.14
N SER A 258 11.67 -21.36 -8.93
CA SER A 258 11.61 -22.76 -8.44
C SER A 258 12.47 -22.99 -7.19
N ASP A 259 13.62 -22.35 -7.10
CA ASP A 259 14.57 -22.55 -5.99
C ASP A 259 14.13 -22.00 -4.64
N ILE A 260 13.13 -21.11 -4.63
CA ILE A 260 12.64 -20.45 -3.41
C ILE A 260 11.24 -20.89 -2.99
N LEU A 261 10.59 -21.74 -3.80
CA LEU A 261 9.34 -22.38 -3.39
C LEU A 261 9.60 -23.39 -2.28
N VAL A 262 8.64 -23.53 -1.36
CA VAL A 262 8.65 -24.61 -0.39
C VAL A 262 8.64 -25.95 -1.12
N GLN A 263 9.56 -26.84 -0.78
CA GLN A 263 9.80 -28.11 -1.45
C GLN A 263 9.49 -29.29 -0.54
N PRO A 264 9.25 -30.53 -1.10
CA PRO A 264 9.16 -31.74 -0.30
C PRO A 264 10.40 -31.93 0.58
N GLY A 265 10.16 -32.10 1.87
CA GLY A 265 11.21 -32.23 2.88
C GLY A 265 11.54 -30.95 3.63
N ASP A 266 11.02 -29.80 3.21
CA ASP A 266 11.07 -28.58 4.00
C ASP A 266 10.16 -28.69 5.23
N ALA A 267 10.50 -27.99 6.30
CA ALA A 267 9.71 -28.01 7.53
C ALA A 267 8.29 -27.43 7.34
N LEU A 268 8.13 -26.53 6.35
CA LEU A 268 6.85 -25.92 6.01
C LEU A 268 6.06 -26.69 4.95
N TRP A 269 6.57 -27.86 4.46
CA TRP A 269 5.90 -28.61 3.41
C TRP A 269 4.53 -29.14 3.84
N ASP A 270 3.51 -28.83 3.07
CA ASP A 270 2.17 -29.40 3.18
C ASP A 270 1.73 -29.97 1.84
N GLU A 271 1.70 -31.30 1.75
CA GLU A 271 1.32 -32.06 0.55
C GLU A 271 -0.05 -31.64 0.00
N SER A 272 -0.98 -31.24 0.88
CA SER A 272 -2.36 -30.92 0.49
C SER A 272 -2.47 -29.58 -0.26
N THR A 273 -1.54 -28.66 -0.03
CA THR A 273 -1.58 -27.29 -0.56
C THR A 273 -0.41 -26.94 -1.47
N MET A 274 0.72 -27.68 -1.37
CA MET A 274 1.99 -27.34 -2.01
C MET A 274 2.47 -28.37 -3.02
N SER A 275 1.73 -29.46 -3.27
CA SER A 275 2.14 -30.51 -4.22
C SER A 275 2.44 -29.97 -5.64
N ALA A 276 1.82 -28.86 -6.04
CA ALA A 276 2.08 -28.21 -7.30
C ALA A 276 3.48 -27.56 -7.41
N ASN A 277 4.18 -27.34 -6.28
CA ASN A 277 5.54 -26.79 -6.29
C ASN A 277 6.58 -27.78 -6.83
N GLU A 278 6.31 -29.09 -6.76
CA GLU A 278 7.23 -30.12 -7.26
C GLU A 278 7.47 -30.04 -8.77
N ASP A 279 6.42 -29.70 -9.52
CA ASP A 279 6.40 -29.68 -10.97
C ASP A 279 6.29 -28.25 -11.52
N PHE A 280 6.85 -27.27 -10.77
CA PHE A 280 6.77 -25.88 -11.17
C PHE A 280 7.57 -25.63 -12.46
N GLU A 281 6.86 -25.34 -13.55
CA GLU A 281 7.40 -24.84 -14.81
C GLU A 281 6.76 -23.50 -15.13
N PHE A 282 7.56 -22.53 -15.60
CA PHE A 282 7.02 -21.25 -16.03
C PHE A 282 6.22 -21.41 -17.31
N ASP A 283 4.93 -21.15 -17.20
CA ASP A 283 3.99 -21.01 -18.32
C ASP A 283 2.95 -19.97 -17.85
N GLU A 284 2.74 -18.90 -18.62
CA GLU A 284 1.74 -17.88 -18.27
C GLU A 284 0.31 -18.43 -18.17
N SER A 285 0.05 -19.58 -18.80
CA SER A 285 -1.21 -20.31 -18.65
C SER A 285 -1.26 -21.18 -17.39
N ASN A 286 -0.13 -21.35 -16.68
CA ASN A 286 -0.06 -22.14 -15.46
C ASN A 286 -0.59 -21.30 -14.29
N PRO A 287 -1.65 -21.76 -13.57
CA PRO A 287 -2.18 -21.03 -12.41
C PRO A 287 -1.14 -20.70 -11.34
N LEU A 288 -0.06 -21.49 -11.19
CA LEU A 288 1.03 -21.18 -10.25
C LEU A 288 1.83 -19.94 -10.65
N CYS A 289 1.85 -19.56 -11.92
CA CYS A 289 2.49 -18.33 -12.38
C CYS A 289 1.63 -17.10 -12.12
N ASP A 290 0.33 -17.26 -11.97
CA ASP A 290 -0.64 -16.19 -11.69
C ASP A 290 -1.06 -16.14 -10.21
N GLN A 291 -1.00 -17.26 -9.51
CA GLN A 291 -1.36 -17.36 -8.11
C GLN A 291 -0.16 -17.07 -7.18
N PHE A 292 -0.44 -16.78 -5.91
CA PHE A 292 0.54 -16.76 -4.85
C PHE A 292 1.02 -18.18 -4.57
N THR A 293 2.14 -18.55 -5.17
CA THR A 293 2.88 -19.76 -4.80
C THR A 293 3.42 -19.60 -3.38
N VAL A 294 3.48 -20.69 -2.63
CA VAL A 294 4.02 -20.66 -1.28
C VAL A 294 5.54 -20.60 -1.35
N PHE A 295 6.09 -19.47 -0.93
CA PHE A 295 7.52 -19.21 -0.89
C PHE A 295 8.07 -19.46 0.52
N SER A 296 9.28 -20.03 0.58
CA SER A 296 10.01 -20.17 1.83
C SER A 296 10.84 -18.90 2.09
N VAL A 297 10.59 -18.23 3.22
CA VAL A 297 11.40 -17.05 3.63
C VAL A 297 12.86 -17.45 3.86
N GLU A 298 13.12 -18.62 4.42
CA GLU A 298 14.49 -19.13 4.57
C GLU A 298 15.19 -19.33 3.24
N ARG A 299 14.50 -19.93 2.24
CA ARG A 299 15.03 -20.07 0.89
C ARG A 299 15.31 -18.72 0.22
N GLN A 300 14.44 -17.75 0.43
CA GLN A 300 14.64 -16.38 -0.05
C GLN A 300 15.89 -15.75 0.58
N MET A 301 16.05 -15.83 1.90
CA MET A 301 17.18 -15.26 2.62
C MET A 301 18.50 -16.00 2.27
N LYS A 302 18.43 -17.32 2.10
CA LYS A 302 19.57 -18.13 1.63
C LYS A 302 19.98 -17.72 0.22
N TYR A 303 19.02 -17.62 -0.71
CA TYR A 303 19.29 -17.16 -2.08
C TYR A 303 19.96 -15.77 -2.08
N ALA A 304 19.41 -14.84 -1.29
CA ALA A 304 19.96 -13.50 -1.14
C ALA A 304 21.41 -13.50 -0.62
N SER A 305 21.70 -14.36 0.36
CA SER A 305 23.05 -14.48 0.95
C SER A 305 24.06 -15.11 0.00
N GLU A 306 23.62 -16.09 -0.81
CA GLU A 306 24.51 -16.84 -1.71
C GLU A 306 24.76 -16.12 -3.05
N ASN A 307 23.76 -15.39 -3.57
CA ASN A 307 23.82 -14.78 -4.91
C ASN A 307 24.09 -13.28 -4.89
N GLY A 308 23.71 -12.57 -3.82
CA GLY A 308 23.70 -11.11 -3.81
C GLY A 308 22.71 -10.53 -4.84
N ILE A 309 22.94 -9.27 -5.25
CA ILE A 309 22.15 -8.62 -6.30
C ILE A 309 22.89 -8.41 -7.60
N THR A 310 24.20 -8.62 -7.64
CA THR A 310 25.03 -8.47 -8.85
C THR A 310 24.85 -9.70 -9.74
N THR A 311 23.63 -9.87 -10.27
CA THR A 311 23.21 -11.02 -11.08
C THR A 311 22.79 -10.60 -12.48
N GLU A 312 22.86 -11.52 -13.46
CA GLU A 312 22.35 -11.28 -14.82
C GLU A 312 20.83 -11.01 -14.83
N ALA A 313 20.07 -11.62 -13.90
CA ALA A 313 18.66 -11.37 -13.71
C ALA A 313 18.40 -9.89 -13.36
N ASN A 314 19.06 -9.40 -12.31
CA ASN A 314 18.91 -8.02 -11.90
C ASN A 314 19.42 -7.03 -12.94
N LYS A 315 20.49 -7.37 -13.65
CA LYS A 315 20.96 -6.54 -14.76
C LYS A 315 19.86 -6.36 -15.81
N LYS A 316 19.19 -7.43 -16.26
CA LYS A 316 18.08 -7.35 -17.20
C LYS A 316 16.92 -6.51 -16.66
N ILE A 317 16.54 -6.71 -15.37
CA ILE A 317 15.46 -5.97 -14.71
C ILE A 317 15.75 -4.47 -14.66
N TYR A 318 16.96 -4.09 -14.23
CA TYR A 318 17.34 -2.68 -14.12
C TYR A 318 17.61 -2.02 -15.47
N ASP A 319 18.13 -2.75 -16.46
CA ASP A 319 18.27 -2.26 -17.84
C ASP A 319 16.88 -1.92 -18.41
N GLU A 320 15.87 -2.79 -18.20
CA GLU A 320 14.51 -2.54 -18.63
C GLU A 320 13.88 -1.36 -17.87
N PHE A 321 14.02 -1.30 -16.56
CA PHE A 321 13.58 -0.17 -15.76
C PHE A 321 14.18 1.17 -16.21
N TYR A 322 15.46 1.18 -16.57
CA TYR A 322 16.16 2.37 -17.04
C TYR A 322 15.54 2.97 -18.30
N THR A 323 14.89 2.17 -19.13
CA THR A 323 14.26 2.67 -20.38
C THR A 323 13.24 3.78 -20.11
N VAL A 324 12.55 3.73 -18.96
CA VAL A 324 11.61 4.75 -18.45
C VAL A 324 12.25 5.59 -17.35
N GLY A 325 12.96 4.98 -16.42
CA GLY A 325 13.58 5.65 -15.27
C GLY A 325 14.51 6.81 -15.63
N LYS A 326 15.14 6.77 -16.80
CA LYS A 326 15.98 7.88 -17.34
C LYS A 326 15.22 9.18 -17.59
N TYR A 327 13.88 9.16 -17.57
CA TYR A 327 13.01 10.33 -17.75
C TYR A 327 12.47 10.89 -16.43
N PHE A 328 12.75 10.25 -15.31
CA PHE A 328 12.38 10.72 -13.99
C PHE A 328 13.12 12.02 -13.64
N PRO A 329 12.54 12.87 -12.79
CA PRO A 329 13.24 14.05 -12.31
C PRO A 329 14.46 13.68 -11.46
N ASP A 330 15.44 14.58 -11.40
CA ASP A 330 16.60 14.40 -10.51
C ASP A 330 16.13 14.20 -9.06
N ASN A 331 16.77 13.28 -8.35
CA ASN A 331 16.52 12.99 -6.94
C ASN A 331 15.10 12.46 -6.63
N TRP A 332 14.41 11.88 -7.60
CA TRP A 332 13.03 11.40 -7.48
C TRP A 332 12.79 10.48 -6.28
N ILE A 333 13.69 9.53 -6.02
CA ILE A 333 13.52 8.51 -4.96
C ILE A 333 13.68 9.07 -3.54
N ALA A 334 14.39 10.20 -3.38
CA ALA A 334 14.58 10.88 -2.11
C ALA A 334 13.69 12.13 -1.97
N ALA A 335 12.90 12.43 -3.02
CA ALA A 335 11.96 13.55 -3.00
C ALA A 335 10.70 13.19 -2.22
N ASP A 336 9.91 14.21 -1.90
CA ASP A 336 8.57 14.03 -1.38
C ASP A 336 7.60 13.76 -2.55
N SER A 337 6.70 12.80 -2.43
CA SER A 337 5.66 12.49 -3.42
C SER A 337 4.80 13.70 -3.75
N THR A 338 4.62 14.62 -2.81
CA THR A 338 3.93 15.89 -2.99
C THR A 338 4.49 16.71 -4.16
N GLN A 339 5.82 16.71 -4.35
CA GLN A 339 6.42 17.43 -5.49
C GLN A 339 6.06 16.78 -6.82
N ALA A 340 6.06 15.45 -6.88
CA ALA A 340 5.69 14.74 -8.11
C ALA A 340 4.23 15.00 -8.49
N ILE A 341 3.33 15.00 -7.51
CA ILE A 341 1.91 15.33 -7.68
C ILE A 341 1.75 16.79 -8.15
N ALA A 342 2.43 17.72 -7.48
CA ALA A 342 2.38 19.15 -7.84
C ALA A 342 2.90 19.44 -9.27
N ASP A 343 3.90 18.71 -9.75
CA ASP A 343 4.40 18.83 -11.12
C ASP A 343 3.36 18.36 -12.15
N PHE A 344 2.56 17.35 -11.82
CA PHE A 344 1.47 16.88 -12.66
C PHE A 344 0.29 17.87 -12.66
N GLU A 345 -0.21 18.27 -11.49
CA GLU A 345 -1.30 19.22 -11.31
C GLU A 345 -0.95 20.60 -11.90
N GLY A 346 0.31 21.00 -11.76
CA GLY A 346 0.88 22.21 -12.38
C GLY A 346 1.12 22.10 -13.88
N GLN A 347 0.78 20.99 -14.52
CA GLN A 347 0.96 20.74 -15.96
C GLN A 347 2.43 20.89 -16.42
N ILE A 348 3.37 20.66 -15.51
CA ILE A 348 4.81 20.61 -15.79
C ILE A 348 5.16 19.28 -16.44
N SER A 349 4.61 18.20 -15.88
CA SER A 349 4.73 16.84 -16.39
C SER A 349 3.39 16.32 -16.93
N PRO A 350 3.35 15.80 -18.16
CA PRO A 350 2.15 15.20 -18.72
C PRO A 350 1.74 13.87 -18.09
N LEU A 351 2.68 13.16 -17.48
CA LEU A 351 2.50 11.86 -16.86
C LEU A 351 2.96 11.88 -15.41
N LEU A 352 2.30 11.07 -14.56
CA LEU A 352 2.67 10.81 -13.17
C LEU A 352 2.40 9.35 -12.85
N TYR A 353 3.37 8.62 -12.30
CA TYR A 353 3.12 7.28 -11.76
C TYR A 353 2.93 7.35 -10.25
N GLN A 354 1.74 6.95 -9.77
CA GLN A 354 1.37 7.17 -8.37
C GLN A 354 0.41 6.09 -7.84
N ALA A 355 0.34 5.99 -6.51
CA ALA A 355 -0.50 5.06 -5.79
C ALA A 355 -1.98 5.51 -5.73
N SER A 356 -2.87 4.53 -5.62
CA SER A 356 -4.31 4.71 -5.56
C SER A 356 -4.79 5.55 -4.36
N PHE A 357 -4.08 5.51 -3.23
CA PHE A 357 -4.45 6.30 -2.05
C PHE A 357 -4.28 7.82 -2.25
N ASN A 358 -3.54 8.26 -3.28
CA ASN A 358 -3.44 9.67 -3.64
C ASN A 358 -4.48 10.10 -4.70
N ALA A 359 -5.22 9.16 -5.32
CA ALA A 359 -6.13 9.45 -6.42
C ALA A 359 -7.23 10.44 -6.03
N GLY A 360 -7.86 10.26 -4.87
CA GLY A 360 -8.90 11.16 -4.36
C GLY A 360 -8.38 12.58 -4.09
N MET A 361 -7.17 12.72 -3.56
CA MET A 361 -6.54 14.02 -3.34
C MET A 361 -6.27 14.73 -4.67
N ILE A 362 -5.63 14.04 -5.62
CA ILE A 362 -5.34 14.58 -6.96
C ILE A 362 -6.63 15.02 -7.66
N MET A 363 -7.69 14.21 -7.59
CA MET A 363 -9.00 14.56 -8.14
C MET A 363 -9.56 15.85 -7.53
N ASN A 364 -9.55 15.95 -6.21
CA ASN A 364 -10.07 17.13 -5.51
C ASN A 364 -9.25 18.39 -5.85
N ASP A 365 -7.94 18.28 -5.90
CA ASP A 365 -7.04 19.41 -6.21
C ASP A 365 -7.22 19.89 -7.65
N ILE A 366 -7.34 18.97 -8.62
CA ILE A 366 -7.61 19.33 -10.02
C ILE A 366 -9.01 19.94 -10.18
N ASN A 367 -10.04 19.39 -9.51
CA ASN A 367 -11.40 19.91 -9.53
C ASN A 367 -11.51 21.32 -8.89
N ALA A 368 -10.61 21.65 -7.98
CA ALA A 368 -10.53 22.97 -7.34
C ALA A 368 -9.77 24.01 -8.19
N LEU A 369 -9.12 23.61 -9.30
CA LEU A 369 -8.41 24.56 -10.17
C LEU A 369 -9.37 25.56 -10.84
N PRO A 370 -8.94 26.82 -11.06
CA PRO A 370 -9.69 27.75 -11.88
C PRO A 370 -9.98 27.18 -13.28
N GLU A 371 -11.12 27.54 -13.87
CA GLU A 371 -11.58 27.03 -15.18
C GLU A 371 -10.53 27.16 -16.29
N ASP A 372 -9.73 28.22 -16.27
CA ASP A 372 -8.66 28.47 -17.27
C ASP A 372 -7.37 27.65 -16.99
N MET A 373 -7.31 26.95 -15.87
CA MET A 373 -6.22 26.04 -15.48
C MET A 373 -6.66 24.56 -15.46
N SER A 374 -7.95 24.30 -15.50
CA SER A 374 -8.52 22.96 -15.56
C SER A 374 -8.06 22.21 -16.81
N PHE A 375 -7.91 20.90 -16.71
CA PHE A 375 -7.49 20.03 -17.82
C PHE A 375 -8.18 18.67 -17.73
N ASN A 376 -8.29 17.99 -18.86
CA ASN A 376 -8.79 16.62 -18.91
C ASN A 376 -7.67 15.65 -18.51
N TRP A 377 -7.98 14.71 -17.62
CA TRP A 377 -7.03 13.74 -17.11
C TRP A 377 -7.71 12.41 -16.82
N GLY A 378 -6.92 11.40 -16.52
CA GLY A 378 -7.40 10.08 -16.12
C GLY A 378 -6.27 9.21 -15.64
N THR A 379 -6.61 7.95 -15.37
CA THR A 379 -5.65 6.90 -14.98
C THR A 379 -5.60 5.80 -16.03
N SER A 380 -4.43 5.19 -16.21
CA SER A 380 -4.19 4.06 -17.10
C SER A 380 -3.28 3.05 -16.41
N GLN A 381 -3.53 1.78 -16.66
CA GLN A 381 -2.67 0.69 -16.23
C GLN A 381 -1.64 0.39 -17.33
N ILE A 382 -0.38 0.22 -16.92
CA ILE A 382 0.65 -0.39 -17.77
C ILE A 382 0.60 -1.89 -17.50
N GLY A 383 -0.28 -2.59 -18.23
CA GLY A 383 -0.69 -3.96 -17.91
C GLY A 383 0.15 -5.06 -18.53
N GLU A 384 0.98 -4.75 -19.54
CA GLU A 384 1.74 -5.78 -20.25
C GLU A 384 2.98 -5.23 -20.97
N PHE A 385 3.89 -6.14 -21.28
CA PHE A 385 4.86 -5.97 -22.36
C PHE A 385 4.20 -6.38 -23.69
N ARG A 386 4.28 -5.54 -24.70
CA ARG A 386 3.88 -5.87 -26.08
C ARG A 386 4.85 -6.87 -26.72
N ASP A 387 6.13 -6.77 -26.40
CA ASP A 387 7.22 -7.64 -26.87
C ASP A 387 8.18 -7.93 -25.69
N PRO A 388 7.81 -8.87 -24.79
CA PRO A 388 8.54 -9.08 -23.54
C PRO A 388 10.00 -9.47 -23.81
N PRO A 389 10.96 -8.89 -23.06
CA PRO A 389 12.36 -9.30 -23.16
C PRO A 389 12.56 -10.77 -22.77
N GLU A 390 13.65 -11.37 -23.24
CA GLU A 390 13.96 -12.78 -22.97
C GLU A 390 13.99 -13.10 -21.47
N GLY A 391 13.12 -14.01 -21.04
CA GLY A 391 12.98 -14.46 -19.66
C GLY A 391 11.91 -13.72 -18.87
N PHE A 392 11.23 -12.74 -19.47
CA PHE A 392 10.10 -12.06 -18.84
C PHE A 392 8.77 -12.64 -19.29
N GLY A 393 7.80 -12.67 -18.38
CA GLY A 393 6.39 -12.84 -18.73
C GLY A 393 5.82 -11.59 -19.39
N SER A 394 4.77 -11.73 -20.19
CA SER A 394 4.14 -10.59 -20.85
C SER A 394 3.32 -9.71 -19.90
N THR A 395 2.69 -10.30 -18.89
CA THR A 395 1.79 -9.56 -17.97
C THR A 395 2.58 -8.76 -16.95
N LEU A 396 2.25 -7.48 -16.82
CA LEU A 396 2.73 -6.57 -15.77
C LEU A 396 1.62 -6.39 -14.73
N ARG A 397 1.88 -6.80 -13.49
CA ARG A 397 0.90 -6.74 -12.40
C ARG A 397 1.13 -5.48 -11.58
N GLY A 398 0.07 -4.71 -11.32
CA GLY A 398 0.16 -3.41 -10.65
C GLY A 398 -0.50 -3.33 -9.28
N TYR A 399 -1.17 -4.40 -8.83
CA TYR A 399 -1.70 -4.50 -7.48
C TYR A 399 -0.58 -4.86 -6.49
N TRP A 400 -0.70 -4.33 -5.28
CA TRP A 400 0.37 -4.51 -4.30
C TRP A 400 -0.09 -5.14 -2.99
N ASP A 401 -1.16 -4.59 -2.36
CA ASP A 401 -1.61 -5.00 -1.04
C ASP A 401 -3.08 -4.59 -0.81
N PHE A 402 -3.68 -5.07 0.27
CA PHE A 402 -4.95 -4.55 0.77
C PHE A 402 -4.70 -3.29 1.60
N GLY A 403 -5.60 -2.32 1.50
CA GLY A 403 -5.45 -1.02 2.16
C GLY A 403 -6.16 -0.96 3.51
N ASN A 404 -7.47 -1.17 3.51
CA ASN A 404 -8.29 -1.11 4.72
C ASN A 404 -8.34 -2.49 5.41
N ILE A 405 -7.27 -2.83 6.10
CA ILE A 405 -7.05 -4.12 6.76
C ILE A 405 -7.65 -4.09 8.16
N MET A 406 -8.97 -4.28 8.28
CA MET A 406 -9.65 -4.24 9.56
C MET A 406 -9.81 -5.65 10.16
N SER A 407 -9.36 -5.84 11.37
CA SER A 407 -9.38 -7.10 12.11
C SER A 407 -10.24 -6.99 13.34
N ILE A 408 -10.86 -8.09 13.74
CA ILE A 408 -11.55 -8.22 15.03
C ILE A 408 -10.52 -8.65 16.09
N ILE A 409 -10.53 -7.97 17.23
CA ILE A 409 -9.75 -8.41 18.41
C ILE A 409 -10.42 -9.64 19.01
N ASP A 410 -9.63 -10.66 19.31
CA ASP A 410 -10.12 -11.91 19.86
C ASP A 410 -10.67 -11.72 21.29
N THR A 411 -11.82 -12.32 21.56
CA THR A 411 -12.52 -12.23 22.84
C THR A 411 -13.20 -13.55 23.21
N ASP A 412 -13.20 -13.90 24.49
CA ASP A 412 -13.89 -15.07 25.04
C ASP A 412 -15.40 -14.83 25.24
N ASP A 413 -15.89 -13.59 25.08
CA ASP A 413 -17.31 -13.24 25.16
C ASP A 413 -18.02 -13.53 23.84
N ALA A 414 -18.69 -14.68 23.77
CA ALA A 414 -19.35 -15.13 22.55
C ALA A 414 -20.51 -14.23 22.12
N ASP A 415 -21.25 -13.63 23.05
CA ASP A 415 -22.38 -12.75 22.74
C ASP A 415 -21.87 -11.40 22.21
N HIS A 416 -20.78 -10.89 22.79
CA HIS A 416 -20.11 -9.69 22.31
C HIS A 416 -19.49 -9.92 20.93
N LEU A 417 -18.77 -11.03 20.74
CA LEU A 417 -18.21 -11.42 19.45
C LEU A 417 -19.27 -11.52 18.34
N ALA A 418 -20.42 -12.12 18.67
CA ALA A 418 -21.53 -12.22 17.71
C ALA A 418 -22.02 -10.83 17.26
N ARG A 419 -22.09 -9.85 18.16
CA ARG A 419 -22.46 -8.45 17.86
C ARG A 419 -21.41 -7.76 17.00
N ILE A 420 -20.11 -7.93 17.32
CA ILE A 420 -18.99 -7.39 16.50
C ILE A 420 -19.06 -7.96 15.09
N LYS A 421 -19.24 -9.28 14.95
CA LYS A 421 -19.36 -9.96 13.66
C LYS A 421 -20.56 -9.48 12.85
N ASP A 422 -21.67 -9.16 13.48
CA ASP A 422 -22.86 -8.63 12.79
C ASP A 422 -22.59 -7.24 12.22
N PHE A 423 -21.98 -6.33 13.00
CA PHE A 423 -21.54 -5.03 12.50
C PHE A 423 -20.50 -5.17 11.38
N TYR A 424 -19.56 -6.08 11.50
CA TYR A 424 -18.54 -6.34 10.50
C TYR A 424 -19.15 -6.87 9.19
N LYS A 425 -20.17 -7.75 9.25
CA LYS A 425 -20.92 -8.23 8.09
C LYS A 425 -21.73 -7.11 7.42
N PHE A 426 -22.28 -6.18 8.19
CA PHE A 426 -22.94 -4.98 7.65
C PHE A 426 -21.94 -4.12 6.88
N TRP A 427 -20.76 -3.85 7.45
CA TRP A 427 -19.71 -3.08 6.80
C TRP A 427 -19.26 -3.71 5.46
N TYR A 428 -19.03 -5.01 5.47
CA TYR A 428 -18.60 -5.79 4.30
C TYR A 428 -19.75 -6.27 3.42
N SER A 429 -20.91 -5.66 3.55
CA SER A 429 -22.02 -5.81 2.61
C SER A 429 -21.85 -4.87 1.42
N VAL A 430 -22.58 -5.15 0.32
CA VAL A 430 -22.56 -4.28 -0.89
C VAL A 430 -22.95 -2.85 -0.54
N ASP A 431 -24.07 -2.67 0.19
CA ASP A 431 -24.55 -1.35 0.57
C ASP A 431 -23.65 -0.67 1.61
N GLY A 432 -23.13 -1.42 2.57
CA GLY A 432 -22.19 -0.92 3.58
C GLY A 432 -20.87 -0.45 2.97
N ALA A 433 -20.27 -1.29 2.14
CA ALA A 433 -19.02 -0.94 1.47
C ALA A 433 -19.19 0.28 0.54
N LYS A 434 -20.24 0.28 -0.31
CA LYS A 434 -20.58 1.43 -1.16
C LYS A 434 -20.70 2.72 -0.35
N MET A 435 -21.47 2.69 0.71
CA MET A 435 -21.66 3.85 1.61
C MET A 435 -20.33 4.31 2.21
N CYS A 436 -19.49 3.39 2.64
CA CYS A 436 -18.18 3.71 3.21
C CYS A 436 -17.28 4.41 2.19
N PHE A 437 -17.20 3.90 0.97
CA PHE A 437 -16.39 4.49 -0.10
C PHE A 437 -16.90 5.88 -0.50
N GLU A 438 -18.18 6.01 -0.82
CA GLU A 438 -18.77 7.28 -1.29
C GLU A 438 -18.68 8.37 -0.21
N GLU A 439 -19.00 8.05 1.05
CA GLU A 439 -18.91 9.02 2.14
C GLU A 439 -17.46 9.45 2.41
N THR A 440 -16.51 8.51 2.31
CA THR A 440 -15.08 8.79 2.46
C THR A 440 -14.60 9.81 1.43
N LEU A 441 -14.87 9.57 0.16
CA LEU A 441 -14.43 10.41 -0.95
C LEU A 441 -15.14 11.77 -0.94
N ASN A 442 -16.44 11.80 -0.68
CA ASN A 442 -17.23 13.04 -0.60
C ASN A 442 -16.77 13.99 0.51
N ASN A 443 -16.11 13.46 1.54
CA ASN A 443 -15.56 14.25 2.65
C ASN A 443 -14.05 14.52 2.51
N GLY A 444 -13.45 14.23 1.35
CA GLY A 444 -12.03 14.46 1.11
C GLY A 444 -11.09 13.56 1.91
N ASN A 445 -11.60 12.45 2.44
CA ASN A 445 -10.77 11.41 3.06
C ASN A 445 -10.23 10.45 1.99
N PHE A 446 -9.26 9.62 2.36
CA PHE A 446 -8.57 8.74 1.42
C PHE A 446 -9.19 7.35 1.42
N VAL A 447 -9.58 6.86 0.23
CA VAL A 447 -9.72 5.43 -0.02
C VAL A 447 -8.35 4.89 -0.43
N GLN A 448 -8.06 3.65 -0.10
CA GLN A 448 -6.76 3.06 -0.42
C GLN A 448 -6.68 2.59 -1.87
N GLY A 449 -7.81 2.23 -2.48
CA GLY A 449 -7.89 1.83 -3.88
C GLY A 449 -9.26 1.26 -4.26
N PRO A 450 -9.36 0.53 -5.38
CA PRO A 450 -10.60 -0.08 -5.82
C PRO A 450 -11.19 -1.04 -4.79
N CYS A 451 -12.52 -1.00 -4.63
CA CYS A 451 -13.26 -1.93 -3.79
C CYS A 451 -13.21 -3.36 -4.36
N VAL A 452 -12.96 -4.35 -3.50
CA VAL A 452 -12.92 -5.77 -3.91
C VAL A 452 -14.22 -6.52 -3.63
N ILE A 453 -15.19 -5.90 -2.96
CA ILE A 453 -16.47 -6.53 -2.62
C ILE A 453 -17.32 -6.62 -3.89
N LYS A 454 -17.64 -7.83 -4.31
CA LYS A 454 -18.45 -8.08 -5.51
C LYS A 454 -19.82 -7.41 -5.42
N GLY A 455 -20.20 -6.74 -6.50
CA GLY A 455 -21.50 -6.06 -6.61
C GLY A 455 -21.50 -4.60 -6.14
N VAL A 456 -20.43 -4.12 -5.53
CA VAL A 456 -20.26 -2.69 -5.27
C VAL A 456 -20.04 -1.98 -6.59
N THR A 457 -20.82 -0.93 -6.85
CA THR A 457 -20.68 -0.04 -7.99
C THR A 457 -20.70 1.38 -7.47
N LEU A 458 -19.61 2.11 -7.67
CA LEU A 458 -19.47 3.51 -7.28
C LEU A 458 -20.14 4.41 -8.35
N ASP A 459 -20.14 5.71 -8.14
CA ASP A 459 -20.56 6.64 -9.20
C ASP A 459 -19.56 6.64 -10.38
N GLU A 460 -20.01 7.17 -11.53
CA GLU A 460 -19.25 7.09 -12.79
C GLU A 460 -17.88 7.80 -12.70
N GLU A 461 -17.78 8.89 -11.95
CA GLU A 461 -16.53 9.66 -11.79
C GLU A 461 -15.50 8.87 -10.97
N LEU A 462 -15.95 8.22 -9.89
CA LEU A 462 -15.09 7.40 -9.03
C LEU A 462 -14.68 6.10 -9.70
N GLU A 463 -15.59 5.45 -10.44
CA GLU A 463 -15.25 4.27 -11.25
C GLU A 463 -14.17 4.62 -12.28
N ALA A 464 -14.32 5.73 -12.99
CA ALA A 464 -13.34 6.19 -13.97
C ALA A 464 -11.98 6.53 -13.33
N LEU A 465 -11.99 7.15 -12.14
CA LEU A 465 -10.79 7.46 -11.37
C LEU A 465 -10.00 6.21 -11.01
N LEU A 466 -10.69 5.17 -10.58
CA LEU A 466 -10.07 3.94 -10.08
C LEU A 466 -9.80 2.89 -11.16
N ALA A 467 -10.28 3.10 -12.39
CA ALA A 467 -10.18 2.12 -13.48
C ALA A 467 -8.73 1.74 -13.83
N GLY A 468 -7.78 2.68 -13.73
CA GLY A 468 -6.37 2.42 -14.01
C GLY A 468 -5.64 1.59 -12.94
N PHE A 469 -6.27 1.31 -11.80
CA PHE A 469 -5.68 0.55 -10.70
C PHE A 469 -6.10 -0.92 -10.67
N VAL A 470 -7.00 -1.33 -11.56
CA VAL A 470 -7.48 -2.71 -11.60
C VAL A 470 -6.44 -3.60 -12.27
N SER A 471 -5.73 -4.39 -11.49
CA SER A 471 -4.77 -5.37 -11.99
C SER A 471 -4.65 -6.58 -11.07
N ALA A 472 -3.99 -7.63 -11.57
CA ALA A 472 -3.64 -8.79 -10.77
C ALA A 472 -2.58 -8.43 -9.71
N PRO A 473 -2.58 -9.12 -8.56
CA PRO A 473 -1.62 -8.88 -7.49
C PRO A 473 -0.19 -9.23 -7.91
N ALA A 474 0.74 -8.34 -7.59
CA ALA A 474 2.18 -8.56 -7.77
C ALA A 474 2.81 -9.02 -6.45
N LYS A 475 3.88 -9.80 -6.54
CA LYS A 475 4.68 -10.19 -5.37
C LYS A 475 5.80 -9.18 -5.10
N GLU A 476 6.18 -9.05 -3.82
CA GLU A 476 7.34 -8.24 -3.45
C GLU A 476 8.66 -8.97 -3.76
N TRP A 477 9.51 -8.33 -4.53
CA TRP A 477 10.80 -8.87 -4.97
C TRP A 477 12.00 -8.05 -4.48
N ALA A 478 11.81 -7.17 -3.50
CA ALA A 478 12.89 -6.35 -2.94
C ALA A 478 14.05 -7.18 -2.41
N TRP A 479 13.76 -8.34 -1.81
CA TRP A 479 14.76 -9.29 -1.34
C TRP A 479 15.63 -9.88 -2.46
N ALA A 480 15.15 -9.92 -3.70
CA ALA A 480 15.91 -10.42 -4.86
C ALA A 480 16.58 -9.31 -5.66
N THR A 481 15.98 -8.13 -5.70
CA THR A 481 16.43 -6.99 -6.51
C THR A 481 17.26 -5.96 -5.74
N GLY A 482 17.18 -5.97 -4.41
CA GLY A 482 17.74 -4.91 -3.57
C GLY A 482 16.94 -3.60 -3.57
N MET A 483 15.80 -3.53 -4.28
CA MET A 483 14.96 -2.34 -4.32
C MET A 483 14.36 -2.07 -2.94
N GLN A 484 14.67 -0.90 -2.37
CA GLN A 484 14.34 -0.54 -0.98
C GLN A 484 14.88 -1.51 0.10
N TRP A 485 15.86 -2.36 -0.24
CA TRP A 485 16.49 -3.31 0.66
C TRP A 485 17.74 -2.70 1.28
N SER A 486 17.54 -1.82 2.27
CA SER A 486 18.63 -1.10 2.94
C SER A 486 18.33 -0.86 4.41
N THR A 487 19.39 -0.86 5.25
CA THR A 487 19.26 -0.41 6.64
C THR A 487 18.95 1.09 6.68
N SER A 488 18.38 1.58 7.77
CA SER A 488 18.14 3.02 7.96
C SER A 488 19.42 3.85 7.82
N ALA A 489 20.57 3.29 8.17
CA ALA A 489 21.88 3.93 8.03
C ALA A 489 22.37 4.01 6.57
N ASP A 490 21.98 3.04 5.75
CA ASP A 490 22.41 2.92 4.36
C ASP A 490 21.40 3.49 3.35
N THR A 491 20.17 3.82 3.78
CA THR A 491 19.15 4.42 2.91
C THR A 491 19.63 5.64 2.12
N PRO A 492 20.42 6.58 2.68
CA PRO A 492 20.95 7.70 1.90
C PRO A 492 21.86 7.27 0.75
N LYS A 493 22.65 6.18 0.91
CA LYS A 493 23.50 5.63 -0.15
C LYS A 493 22.63 4.98 -1.24
N TYR A 494 21.61 4.22 -0.84
CA TYR A 494 20.66 3.63 -1.77
C TYR A 494 20.03 4.72 -2.66
N TYR A 495 19.54 5.81 -2.06
CA TYR A 495 18.94 6.91 -2.81
C TYR A 495 19.95 7.59 -3.75
N ASP A 496 21.17 7.81 -3.30
CA ASP A 496 22.22 8.42 -4.13
C ASP A 496 22.57 7.53 -5.33
N TYR A 497 22.79 6.23 -5.13
CA TYR A 497 23.13 5.31 -6.22
C TYR A 497 21.97 5.16 -7.22
N MET A 498 20.73 5.07 -6.74
CA MET A 498 19.54 5.00 -7.61
C MET A 498 19.39 6.27 -8.46
N ASN A 499 19.56 7.44 -7.86
CA ASN A 499 19.51 8.72 -8.60
C ASN A 499 20.68 8.84 -9.61
N GLN A 500 21.88 8.38 -9.28
CA GLN A 500 22.98 8.35 -10.22
C GLN A 500 22.71 7.41 -11.39
N PHE A 501 22.12 6.24 -11.13
CA PHE A 501 21.73 5.26 -12.14
C PHE A 501 20.67 5.84 -13.08
N THR A 502 19.52 6.29 -12.57
CA THR A 502 18.44 6.80 -13.41
C THR A 502 18.82 8.07 -14.17
N SER A 503 19.71 8.90 -13.62
CA SER A 503 20.26 10.07 -14.35
C SER A 503 21.37 9.72 -15.35
N GLY A 504 21.73 8.43 -15.51
CA GLY A 504 22.76 7.96 -16.43
C GLY A 504 24.20 8.33 -16.06
N LYS A 505 24.45 8.70 -14.79
CA LYS A 505 25.81 9.01 -14.28
C LYS A 505 26.62 7.75 -14.02
N ILE A 506 25.96 6.65 -13.70
CA ILE A 506 26.55 5.31 -13.56
C ILE A 506 25.77 4.31 -14.39
N THR A 507 26.42 3.25 -14.81
CA THR A 507 25.83 2.13 -15.54
C THR A 507 25.06 1.21 -14.59
N VAL A 508 24.27 0.28 -15.13
CA VAL A 508 23.59 -0.75 -14.33
C VAL A 508 24.57 -1.61 -13.56
N ASP A 509 25.69 -1.99 -14.19
CA ASP A 509 26.74 -2.80 -13.55
C ASP A 509 27.32 -2.04 -12.34
N GLU A 510 27.69 -0.77 -12.51
CA GLU A 510 28.19 0.09 -11.43
C GLU A 510 27.14 0.31 -10.32
N TYR A 511 25.85 0.42 -10.68
CA TYR A 511 24.76 0.52 -9.71
C TYR A 511 24.69 -0.74 -8.84
N LEU A 512 24.63 -1.93 -9.47
CA LEU A 512 24.55 -3.20 -8.77
C LEU A 512 25.76 -3.46 -7.89
N GLU A 513 26.97 -3.19 -8.39
CA GLU A 513 28.22 -3.30 -7.60
C GLU A 513 28.21 -2.37 -6.38
N ASN A 514 27.77 -1.12 -6.54
CA ASN A 514 27.70 -0.15 -5.44
C ASN A 514 26.64 -0.55 -4.40
N MET A 515 25.53 -1.12 -4.86
CA MET A 515 24.42 -1.54 -3.99
C MET A 515 24.69 -2.85 -3.25
N GLU A 516 25.60 -3.70 -3.70
CA GLU A 516 25.85 -5.02 -3.12
C GLU A 516 26.10 -4.95 -1.60
N THR A 517 26.94 -4.03 -1.15
CA THR A 517 27.22 -3.87 0.29
C THR A 517 25.99 -3.39 1.07
N VAL A 518 25.24 -2.45 0.51
CA VAL A 518 23.99 -1.93 1.12
C VAL A 518 22.99 -3.05 1.29
N TYR A 519 22.83 -3.85 0.26
CA TYR A 519 21.96 -5.00 0.20
C TYR A 519 22.33 -6.07 1.24
N GLN A 520 23.62 -6.48 1.27
CA GLN A 520 24.08 -7.52 2.19
C GLN A 520 23.99 -7.10 3.66
N ASN A 521 24.20 -5.82 3.96
CA ASN A 521 24.00 -5.29 5.31
C ASN A 521 22.55 -5.50 5.77
N TYR A 522 21.58 -5.17 4.93
CA TYR A 522 20.15 -5.33 5.26
C TYR A 522 19.74 -6.81 5.32
N ASN A 523 20.24 -7.63 4.39
CA ASN A 523 19.95 -9.07 4.37
C ASN A 523 20.43 -9.75 5.64
N ASN A 524 21.68 -9.47 6.07
CA ASN A 524 22.23 -10.00 7.31
C ASN A 524 21.44 -9.53 8.54
N GLU A 525 21.07 -8.25 8.60
CA GLU A 525 20.21 -7.72 9.68
C GLU A 525 18.85 -8.41 9.69
N SER A 526 18.26 -8.70 8.54
CA SER A 526 16.97 -9.38 8.41
C SER A 526 17.04 -10.82 8.88
N ILE A 527 18.08 -11.57 8.49
CA ILE A 527 18.34 -12.94 8.97
C ILE A 527 18.51 -12.93 10.50
N ASP A 528 19.34 -12.02 11.01
CA ASP A 528 19.60 -11.90 12.43
C ASP A 528 18.35 -11.59 13.23
N ARG A 529 17.51 -10.67 12.74
CA ARG A 529 16.25 -10.27 13.37
C ARG A 529 15.22 -11.40 13.35
N ALA A 530 15.09 -12.11 12.23
CA ALA A 530 14.16 -13.22 12.09
C ALA A 530 14.62 -14.48 12.84
N GLY A 531 15.94 -14.63 13.05
CA GLY A 531 16.51 -15.79 13.74
C GLY A 531 16.58 -17.05 12.88
N PHE A 532 16.53 -16.90 11.55
CA PHE A 532 16.63 -18.03 10.61
C PHE A 532 17.98 -18.74 10.68
N ASP A 533 17.97 -20.06 10.58
CA ASP A 533 19.19 -20.88 10.44
C ASP A 533 19.56 -21.13 8.96
N LEU A 534 18.72 -20.69 8.01
CA LEU A 534 18.84 -20.87 6.56
C LEU A 534 18.81 -22.34 6.09
N ASP A 535 18.39 -23.27 6.95
CA ASP A 535 18.15 -24.66 6.58
C ASP A 535 16.63 -24.91 6.49
N PRO A 536 16.02 -24.93 5.28
CA PRO A 536 14.58 -25.04 5.12
C PRO A 536 14.03 -26.38 5.62
N THR A 537 14.88 -27.38 5.91
CA THR A 537 14.45 -28.69 6.43
C THR A 537 14.22 -28.68 7.96
N THR A 538 14.68 -27.64 8.65
CA THR A 538 14.45 -27.45 10.08
C THR A 538 13.34 -26.42 10.32
N ALA A 539 12.60 -26.56 11.42
CA ALA A 539 11.66 -25.52 11.82
C ALA A 539 12.45 -24.27 12.24
N ASP A 540 11.99 -23.11 11.78
CA ASP A 540 12.53 -21.83 12.21
C ASP A 540 12.50 -21.73 13.73
N GLN A 541 13.65 -21.49 14.31
CA GLN A 541 13.75 -21.21 15.73
C GLN A 541 13.89 -19.68 15.88
N ALA A 542 12.88 -19.06 16.46
CA ALA A 542 13.05 -17.69 16.90
C ALA A 542 14.24 -17.65 17.87
N LYS A 543 15.17 -16.72 17.63
CA LYS A 543 16.22 -16.47 18.61
C LYS A 543 15.55 -16.12 19.94
N GLU A 544 15.83 -16.90 20.99
CA GLU A 544 15.39 -16.65 22.36
C GLU A 544 15.89 -15.30 22.88
#